data_b5a959142547dc26136332a227d1e44c
#
_entry.id   b5a959142547dc26136332a227d1e44c
#
_cell.length_a   1.000
_cell.length_b   1.000
_cell.length_c   1.000
_cell.angle_alpha   90.00
_cell.angle_beta   90.00
_cell.angle_gamma   90.00
#
_symmetry.space_group_name_H-M   'P 1'
#
loop_
_entity.id
_entity.type
_entity.pdbx_description
1 polymer ?
#
loop_
_entity_poly.entity_id
_entity_poly.type
_entity_poly.pdbx_seq_one_letter_code
_entity_poly.pdbx_strand_id
1 'polypeptide(L)'
;NAWSEIFSEIEKLSGENDDEQLTKMSDQLWLENAYDKNEVDRVVLVVSLKASDGEKTKWHKTYVLDAHGDPVSTAMAKLVSLPVSFAVEAVAQNKIAPGVSAAPSDMSIVNDWLNKIKNLAQHLEIVSK
;
A
#
# COMPACT_ATOMS: atom_id res chain seq x y z
N ASN A 1 15.46 -13.28 -14.55
CA ASN A 1 14.27 -12.65 -13.92
C ASN A 1 14.01 -11.33 -14.65
N ALA A 2 12.86 -11.21 -15.32
CA ALA A 2 12.53 -10.03 -16.15
C ALA A 2 12.78 -8.68 -15.45
N TRP A 3 12.48 -8.58 -14.15
CA TRP A 3 12.74 -7.38 -13.37
C TRP A 3 14.23 -7.04 -13.23
N SER A 4 15.12 -8.01 -13.13
CA SER A 4 16.56 -7.71 -13.02
C SER A 4 17.13 -7.15 -14.33
N GLU A 5 16.59 -7.54 -15.48
CA GLU A 5 16.96 -7.00 -16.79
C GLU A 5 16.47 -5.56 -16.94
N ILE A 6 15.21 -5.30 -16.56
CA ILE A 6 14.62 -3.95 -16.55
C ILE A 6 15.44 -3.01 -15.65
N PHE A 7 15.75 -3.42 -14.41
CA PHE A 7 16.55 -2.60 -13.50
C PHE A 7 17.96 -2.32 -14.02
N SER A 8 18.63 -3.31 -14.62
CA SER A 8 19.95 -3.10 -15.21
C SER A 8 19.93 -2.09 -16.37
N GLU A 9 18.88 -2.12 -17.20
CA GLU A 9 18.73 -1.15 -18.28
C GLU A 9 18.42 0.27 -17.77
N ILE A 10 17.58 0.39 -16.74
CA ILE A 10 17.31 1.67 -16.06
C ILE A 10 18.62 2.26 -15.48
N GLU A 11 19.42 1.45 -14.77
CA GLU A 11 20.69 1.90 -14.20
C GLU A 11 21.66 2.38 -15.26
N LYS A 12 21.76 1.66 -16.38
CA LYS A 12 22.59 2.04 -17.52
C LYS A 12 22.14 3.37 -18.12
N LEU A 13 20.87 3.50 -18.52
CA LEU A 13 20.33 4.71 -19.15
C LEU A 13 20.42 5.92 -18.21
N SER A 14 20.18 5.72 -16.91
CA SER A 14 20.35 6.76 -15.90
C SER A 14 21.82 7.19 -15.75
N GLY A 15 22.77 6.26 -15.83
CA GLY A 15 24.20 6.56 -15.80
C GLY A 15 24.68 7.33 -17.02
N GLU A 16 24.03 7.13 -18.16
CA GLU A 16 24.28 7.83 -19.43
C GLU A 16 23.56 9.17 -19.53
N ASN A 17 22.67 9.52 -18.57
CA ASN A 17 21.75 10.67 -18.58
C ASN A 17 20.87 10.71 -19.85
N ASP A 18 20.44 9.56 -20.35
CA ASP A 18 19.59 9.43 -21.52
C ASP A 18 18.10 9.46 -21.15
N ASP A 19 17.60 10.66 -20.84
CA ASP A 19 16.21 10.89 -20.44
C ASP A 19 15.22 10.53 -21.57
N GLU A 20 15.64 10.65 -22.83
CA GLU A 20 14.78 10.30 -23.97
C GLU A 20 14.53 8.79 -24.03
N GLN A 21 15.57 7.98 -23.85
CA GLN A 21 15.45 6.53 -23.86
C GLN A 21 14.73 6.03 -22.60
N LEU A 22 14.95 6.64 -21.43
CA LEU A 22 14.20 6.36 -20.21
C LEU A 22 12.70 6.61 -20.40
N THR A 23 12.35 7.73 -21.05
CA THR A 23 10.94 8.06 -21.35
C THR A 23 10.33 7.03 -22.30
N LYS A 24 11.01 6.67 -23.38
CA LYS A 24 10.55 5.65 -24.33
C LYS A 24 10.35 4.29 -23.65
N MET A 25 11.29 3.88 -22.79
CA MET A 25 11.18 2.65 -22.02
C MET A 25 9.98 2.67 -21.07
N SER A 26 9.76 3.80 -20.39
CA SER A 26 8.58 3.99 -19.53
C SER A 26 7.27 3.86 -20.29
N ASP A 27 7.17 4.51 -21.45
CA ASP A 27 5.98 4.47 -22.32
C ASP A 27 5.72 3.06 -22.83
N GLN A 28 6.77 2.34 -23.23
CA GLN A 28 6.67 0.95 -23.66
C GLN A 28 6.21 0.04 -22.54
N LEU A 29 6.81 0.13 -21.34
CA LEU A 29 6.42 -0.66 -20.17
C LEU A 29 4.95 -0.38 -19.78
N TRP A 30 4.51 0.87 -19.89
CA TRP A 30 3.13 1.23 -19.64
C TRP A 30 2.17 0.56 -20.63
N LEU A 31 2.48 0.56 -21.93
CA LEU A 31 1.65 -0.05 -22.97
C LEU A 31 1.59 -1.59 -22.83
N GLU A 32 2.74 -2.23 -22.51
CA GLU A 32 2.84 -3.67 -22.37
C GLU A 32 2.15 -4.21 -21.10
N ASN A 33 1.98 -3.36 -20.08
CA ASN A 33 1.41 -3.73 -18.79
C ASN A 33 0.11 -2.98 -18.47
N ALA A 34 -0.51 -2.36 -19.48
CA ALA A 34 -1.83 -1.74 -19.31
C ALA A 34 -2.89 -2.78 -18.99
N TYR A 35 -3.81 -2.44 -18.09
CA TYR A 35 -4.94 -3.30 -17.79
C TYR A 35 -5.85 -3.49 -19.02
N ASP A 36 -6.33 -4.70 -19.19
CA ASP A 36 -7.38 -4.99 -20.16
C ASP A 36 -8.71 -4.31 -19.78
N LYS A 37 -9.57 -4.12 -20.78
CA LYS A 37 -10.89 -3.54 -20.55
C LYS A 37 -11.70 -4.45 -19.61
N ASN A 38 -12.08 -3.93 -18.44
CA ASN A 38 -12.76 -4.63 -17.34
C ASN A 38 -11.84 -5.52 -16.48
N GLU A 39 -10.54 -5.51 -16.70
CA GLU A 39 -9.61 -6.10 -15.75
C GLU A 39 -9.62 -5.28 -14.46
N VAL A 40 -9.64 -5.99 -13.34
CA VAL A 40 -9.58 -5.36 -12.01
C VAL A 40 -8.23 -5.66 -11.36
N ASP A 41 -7.68 -4.66 -10.68
CA ASP A 41 -6.44 -4.82 -9.93
C ASP A 41 -6.66 -5.63 -8.64
N ARG A 42 -5.58 -6.20 -8.15
CA ARG A 42 -5.51 -6.89 -6.86
C ARG A 42 -4.32 -6.40 -6.07
N VAL A 43 -4.54 -6.05 -4.80
CA VAL A 43 -3.48 -5.68 -3.86
C VAL A 43 -3.39 -6.75 -2.78
N VAL A 44 -2.20 -7.33 -2.65
CA VAL A 44 -1.85 -8.24 -1.54
C VAL A 44 -0.76 -7.57 -0.71
N LEU A 45 -1.06 -7.34 0.57
CA LEU A 45 -0.14 -6.67 1.48
C LEU A 45 0.09 -7.54 2.72
N VAL A 46 1.35 -7.75 3.07
CA VAL A 46 1.75 -8.45 4.29
C VAL A 46 2.63 -7.52 5.13
N VAL A 47 2.18 -7.23 6.33
CA VAL A 47 2.92 -6.41 7.31
C VAL A 47 3.19 -7.23 8.55
N SER A 48 4.45 -7.48 8.85
CA SER A 48 4.88 -8.22 10.03
C SER A 48 5.61 -7.29 11.00
N LEU A 49 5.08 -7.20 12.22
CA LEU A 49 5.60 -6.34 13.28
C LEU A 49 6.07 -7.20 14.44
N LYS A 50 7.29 -7.01 14.88
CA LYS A 50 7.91 -7.76 15.98
C LYS A 50 8.52 -6.80 16.99
N ALA A 51 8.18 -6.94 18.25
CA ALA A 51 8.85 -6.28 19.37
C ALA A 51 9.66 -7.32 20.17
N SER A 52 10.93 -6.98 20.44
CA SER A 52 11.85 -7.85 21.17
C SER A 52 12.53 -7.07 22.31
N ASP A 53 12.93 -7.80 23.36
CA ASP A 53 13.75 -7.32 24.46
C ASP A 53 14.98 -8.25 24.48
N GLY A 54 16.09 -7.74 23.95
CA GLY A 54 17.24 -8.57 23.59
C GLY A 54 16.83 -9.64 22.58
N GLU A 55 17.13 -10.89 22.86
CA GLU A 55 16.78 -12.04 21.99
C GLU A 55 15.34 -12.52 22.19
N LYS A 56 14.67 -12.09 23.26
CA LYS A 56 13.32 -12.55 23.60
C LYS A 56 12.25 -11.75 22.87
N THR A 57 11.50 -12.42 21.99
CA THR A 57 10.30 -11.81 21.38
C THR A 57 9.22 -11.61 22.44
N LYS A 58 8.77 -10.36 22.59
CA LYS A 58 7.67 -9.97 23.49
C LYS A 58 6.32 -9.96 22.78
N TRP A 59 6.35 -9.67 21.49
CA TRP A 59 5.15 -9.50 20.71
C TRP A 59 5.47 -9.64 19.21
N HIS A 60 4.60 -10.34 18.47
CA HIS A 60 4.72 -10.50 17.03
C HIS A 60 3.32 -10.61 16.43
N LYS A 61 3.00 -9.72 15.50
CA LYS A 61 1.77 -9.77 14.70
C LYS A 61 2.06 -9.62 13.24
N THR A 62 1.32 -10.37 12.44
CA THR A 62 1.34 -10.27 10.99
C THR A 62 -0.06 -9.95 10.49
N TYR A 63 -0.16 -8.91 9.69
CA TYR A 63 -1.38 -8.48 9.03
C TYR A 63 -1.29 -8.94 7.57
N VAL A 64 -2.30 -9.63 7.09
CA VAL A 64 -2.41 -10.10 5.70
C VAL A 64 -3.66 -9.51 5.11
N LEU A 65 -3.49 -8.66 4.11
CA LEU A 65 -4.57 -8.01 3.37
C LEU A 65 -4.61 -8.58 1.93
N ASP A 66 -5.80 -8.86 1.44
CA ASP A 66 -6.09 -9.16 0.04
C ASP A 66 -7.31 -8.34 -0.38
N ALA A 67 -7.12 -7.43 -1.33
CA ALA A 67 -8.16 -6.53 -1.80
C ALA A 67 -8.20 -6.51 -3.33
N HIS A 68 -9.41 -6.53 -3.89
CA HIS A 68 -9.65 -6.42 -5.32
C HIS A 68 -10.34 -5.10 -5.66
N GLY A 69 -10.01 -4.58 -6.82
CA GLY A 69 -10.75 -3.50 -7.44
C GLY A 69 -12.13 -3.92 -7.92
N ASP A 70 -12.85 -2.98 -8.46
CA ASP A 70 -14.09 -3.17 -9.20
C ASP A 70 -14.10 -2.25 -10.44
N PRO A 71 -15.11 -2.36 -11.33
CA PRO A 71 -15.17 -1.51 -12.54
C PRO A 71 -15.24 0.00 -12.29
N VAL A 72 -15.51 0.42 -11.04
CA VAL A 72 -15.62 1.84 -10.65
C VAL A 72 -14.34 2.36 -10.02
N SER A 73 -13.64 1.52 -9.24
CA SER A 73 -12.47 1.95 -8.47
C SER A 73 -11.49 0.80 -8.29
N THR A 74 -10.22 1.09 -8.52
CA THR A 74 -9.14 0.13 -8.29
C THR A 74 -8.95 -0.17 -6.80
N ALA A 75 -8.43 -1.35 -6.46
CA ALA A 75 -8.06 -1.69 -5.08
C ALA A 75 -7.00 -0.73 -4.55
N MET A 76 -6.02 -0.37 -5.39
CA MET A 76 -4.98 0.61 -5.02
C MET A 76 -5.60 1.97 -4.70
N ALA A 77 -6.50 2.49 -5.53
CA ALA A 77 -7.17 3.77 -5.28
C ALA A 77 -7.96 3.74 -3.96
N LYS A 78 -8.72 2.68 -3.70
CA LYS A 78 -9.47 2.51 -2.44
C LYS A 78 -8.54 2.50 -1.22
N LEU A 79 -7.48 1.70 -1.26
CA LEU A 79 -6.56 1.53 -0.13
C LEU A 79 -5.69 2.77 0.14
N VAL A 80 -5.55 3.68 -0.82
CA VAL A 80 -4.84 4.95 -0.63
C VAL A 80 -5.82 6.06 -0.21
N SER A 81 -6.94 6.24 -0.92
CA SER A 81 -7.83 7.38 -0.70
C SER A 81 -8.70 7.25 0.56
N LEU A 82 -9.16 6.04 0.89
CA LEU A 82 -10.05 5.85 2.04
C LEU A 82 -9.37 6.08 3.39
N PRO A 83 -8.13 5.63 3.65
CA PRO A 83 -7.42 6.02 4.88
C PRO A 83 -7.25 7.53 5.03
N VAL A 84 -7.05 8.26 3.92
CA VAL A 84 -7.02 9.74 3.95
C VAL A 84 -8.37 10.30 4.36
N SER A 85 -9.48 9.78 3.81
CA SER A 85 -10.83 10.22 4.20
C SER A 85 -11.14 9.89 5.68
N PHE A 86 -10.67 8.75 6.19
CA PHE A 86 -10.80 8.42 7.62
C PHE A 86 -10.04 9.39 8.51
N ALA A 87 -8.85 9.84 8.06
CA ALA A 87 -8.09 10.86 8.78
C ALA A 87 -8.81 12.21 8.80
N VAL A 88 -9.36 12.65 7.66
CA VAL A 88 -10.15 13.88 7.57
C VAL A 88 -11.38 13.80 8.50
N GLU A 89 -12.09 12.68 8.49
CA GLU A 89 -13.24 12.46 9.39
C GLU A 89 -12.81 12.53 10.86
N ALA A 90 -11.70 11.89 11.23
CA ALA A 90 -11.20 11.87 12.60
C ALA A 90 -10.78 13.27 13.09
N VAL A 91 -10.20 14.09 12.22
CA VAL A 91 -9.88 15.51 12.51
C VAL A 91 -11.17 16.32 12.68
N ALA A 92 -12.14 16.17 11.77
CA ALA A 92 -13.42 16.88 11.84
C ALA A 92 -14.22 16.52 13.11
N GLN A 93 -14.06 15.30 13.61
CA GLN A 93 -14.66 14.83 14.86
C GLN A 93 -13.83 15.16 16.12
N ASN A 94 -12.74 15.91 16.01
CA ASN A 94 -11.80 16.22 17.09
C ASN A 94 -11.18 14.98 17.77
N LYS A 95 -11.08 13.85 17.07
CA LYS A 95 -10.44 12.62 17.55
C LYS A 95 -8.91 12.65 17.39
N ILE A 96 -8.42 13.47 16.45
CA ILE A 96 -7.00 13.71 16.19
C ILE A 96 -6.75 15.20 16.35
N ALA A 97 -5.70 15.57 17.09
CA ALA A 97 -5.31 16.96 17.27
C ALA A 97 -4.85 17.59 15.92
N PRO A 98 -5.13 18.87 15.68
CA PRO A 98 -4.64 19.54 14.48
C PRO A 98 -3.11 19.66 14.49
N GLY A 99 -2.51 19.68 13.30
CA GLY A 99 -1.07 19.80 13.11
C GLY A 99 -0.50 18.67 12.25
N VAL A 100 0.82 18.58 12.24
CA VAL A 100 1.56 17.51 11.58
C VAL A 100 1.88 16.42 12.60
N SER A 101 1.46 15.19 12.33
CA SER A 101 1.71 14.04 13.19
C SER A 101 2.02 12.80 12.37
N ALA A 102 2.60 11.79 13.01
CA ALA A 102 2.66 10.44 12.47
C ALA A 102 1.25 9.79 12.44
N ALA A 103 1.16 8.58 11.92
CA ALA A 103 -0.06 7.78 11.99
C ALA A 103 -0.59 7.68 13.43
N PRO A 104 -1.92 7.58 13.64
CA PRO A 104 -2.49 7.50 14.99
C PRO A 104 -1.95 6.33 15.79
N SER A 105 -1.63 6.57 17.04
CA SER A 105 -1.25 5.54 18.02
C SER A 105 -2.39 5.17 18.97
N ASP A 106 -3.50 5.91 18.98
CA ASP A 106 -4.69 5.59 19.75
C ASP A 106 -5.33 4.31 19.18
N MET A 107 -5.40 3.28 20.01
CA MET A 107 -5.91 1.97 19.61
C MET A 107 -7.39 1.97 19.24
N SER A 108 -8.18 2.92 19.72
CA SER A 108 -9.59 3.05 19.33
C SER A 108 -9.70 3.50 17.87
N ILE A 109 -8.89 4.47 17.45
CA ILE A 109 -8.80 4.97 16.07
C ILE A 109 -8.23 3.88 15.16
N VAL A 110 -7.12 3.24 15.58
CA VAL A 110 -6.48 2.17 14.80
C VAL A 110 -7.45 1.01 14.55
N ASN A 111 -8.17 0.56 15.57
CA ASN A 111 -9.14 -0.53 15.44
C ASN A 111 -10.34 -0.14 14.57
N ASP A 112 -10.85 1.10 14.67
CA ASP A 112 -11.90 1.61 13.79
C ASP A 112 -11.45 1.58 12.32
N TRP A 113 -10.25 2.08 12.03
CA TRP A 113 -9.70 2.07 10.68
C TRP A 113 -9.45 0.66 10.14
N LEU A 114 -8.91 -0.25 10.96
CA LEU A 114 -8.73 -1.66 10.57
C LEU A 114 -10.08 -2.33 10.26
N ASN A 115 -11.12 -2.04 11.03
CA ASN A 115 -12.46 -2.57 10.76
C ASN A 115 -13.04 -2.00 9.45
N LYS A 116 -12.86 -0.70 9.19
CA LYS A 116 -13.27 -0.07 7.94
C LYS A 116 -12.53 -0.70 6.75
N ILE A 117 -11.22 -0.90 6.85
CA ILE A 117 -10.42 -1.56 5.80
C ILE A 117 -10.85 -3.02 5.61
N LYS A 118 -11.14 -3.75 6.70
CA LYS A 118 -11.64 -5.13 6.63
C LYS A 118 -12.94 -5.26 5.83
N ASN A 119 -13.81 -4.25 5.91
CA ASN A 119 -15.07 -4.23 5.16
C ASN A 119 -14.88 -3.92 3.66
N LEU A 120 -13.72 -3.41 3.27
CA LEU A 120 -13.37 -3.08 1.88
C LEU A 120 -12.55 -4.18 1.19
N ALA A 121 -11.83 -4.98 1.98
CA ALA A 121 -11.00 -6.06 1.50
C ALA A 121 -11.79 -7.38 1.39
N GLN A 122 -11.40 -8.24 0.49
CA GLN A 122 -11.88 -9.62 0.43
C GLN A 122 -11.39 -10.41 1.63
N HIS A 123 -10.19 -10.05 2.11
CA HIS A 123 -9.60 -10.72 3.27
C HIS A 123 -8.70 -9.74 4.05
N LEU A 124 -8.86 -9.73 5.37
CA LEU A 124 -7.91 -9.12 6.30
C LEU A 124 -7.79 -10.02 7.52
N GLU A 125 -6.64 -10.65 7.65
CA GLU A 125 -6.32 -11.53 8.77
C GLU A 125 -5.21 -10.91 9.65
N ILE A 126 -5.31 -11.12 10.95
CA ILE A 126 -4.31 -10.74 11.94
C ILE A 126 -3.85 -11.98 12.65
N VAL A 127 -2.63 -12.43 12.37
CA VAL A 127 -2.00 -13.59 13.01
C VAL A 127 -1.11 -13.12 14.14
N SER A 128 -1.32 -13.64 15.35
CA SER A 128 -0.48 -13.40 16.53
C SER A 128 0.35 -14.66 16.85
N LYS A 129 1.64 -14.47 17.12
CA LYS A 129 2.58 -15.52 17.52
C LYS A 129 3.22 -15.17 18.87
#